data_0bf74b3b842ec215e4e36c547ee665a5
#
_entry.id   0bf74b3b842ec215e4e36c547ee665a5
#
_cell.length_a   1.000
_cell.length_b   1.000
_cell.length_c   1.000
_cell.angle_alpha   90.00
_cell.angle_beta   90.00
_cell.angle_gamma   90.00
#
_symmetry.space_group_name_H-M   'P 1'
#
loop_
_entity.id
_entity.type
_entity.pdbx_description
1 polymer ?
#
loop_
_entity_poly.entity_id
_entity_poly.type
_entity_poly.pdbx_seq_one_letter_code
_entity_poly.pdbx_strand_id
1 'polypeptide(L)'
;MANKPSIPKGTRDFGPDEMAKRNYIFDTIKRVYALYGFQQIETPSMETLQTLMGKYGEEGDKLLFKILNSGDYLKAVSDDELKERNTLKMQTKLCEKGLRYDLTVPFARYVVMHRDELQLPFKRYQIQPVWRADRPQKGRYREFYQCDADVVGSDSLLNEVELMQIIDTVFTEFGIRVQIKINNRKILTGIAEVIGEKEKIVDITVAIDKLDKIGLDNVNEELRNNGISDEAIEKLQPIIKLEGTNEEKLDVIAEVLKESEIGLKGVEETRFILDNLKNSGLNNEIQLDLTLARGLNYYTGAIFEVKALDVQIGSITGGGRYDNLTGIFGMPGISGVGISFGADRIYDVLNTLDLYPKESVQGTQLLFINFGEKETAYCLPIVAAARKAGIRTEMFPDKAKMKKQMSYANAKNIGFVALAGETEMQEGKITLKNMSTGEQELVTPEEIINRF
;
A
#
# COMPACT_ATOMS: atom_id res chain seq x y z
N MET A 1 0.82 -6.84 41.00
CA MET A 1 0.20 -7.55 39.85
C MET A 1 1.08 -7.31 38.62
N ALA A 2 1.47 -8.36 37.91
CA ALA A 2 2.22 -8.17 36.66
C ALA A 2 1.30 -7.50 35.63
N ASN A 3 1.76 -6.43 34.99
CA ASN A 3 1.00 -5.78 33.93
C ASN A 3 0.86 -6.78 32.76
N LYS A 4 -0.39 -7.04 32.35
CA LYS A 4 -0.64 -7.85 31.16
C LYS A 4 -0.08 -7.09 29.94
N PRO A 5 0.81 -7.69 29.13
CA PRO A 5 1.34 -7.01 27.96
C PRO A 5 0.23 -6.68 26.97
N SER A 6 0.34 -5.55 26.30
CA SER A 6 -0.60 -5.08 25.28
C SER A 6 0.13 -4.24 24.22
N ILE A 7 -0.45 -4.14 23.05
CA ILE A 7 0.02 -3.30 21.95
C ILE A 7 -0.85 -2.04 21.81
N PRO A 8 -0.36 -0.96 21.20
CA PRO A 8 -1.14 0.24 20.93
C PRO A 8 -2.38 -0.06 20.10
N LYS A 9 -3.49 0.61 20.41
CA LYS A 9 -4.74 0.43 19.66
C LYS A 9 -4.57 0.83 18.19
N GLY A 10 -4.93 -0.07 17.28
CA GLY A 10 -4.83 0.16 15.84
C GLY A 10 -3.50 -0.28 15.23
N THR A 11 -2.63 -0.92 16.02
CA THR A 11 -1.44 -1.63 15.53
C THR A 11 -1.65 -3.15 15.63
N ARG A 12 -0.78 -3.94 15.00
CA ARG A 12 -0.88 -5.40 14.96
C ARG A 12 0.49 -6.05 15.04
N ASP A 13 0.55 -7.21 15.72
CA ASP A 13 1.62 -8.16 15.51
C ASP A 13 1.27 -9.08 14.32
N PHE A 14 2.27 -9.58 13.63
CA PHE A 14 2.11 -10.54 12.55
C PHE A 14 2.94 -11.78 12.84
N GLY A 15 2.27 -12.92 12.93
CA GLY A 15 2.92 -14.21 13.08
C GLY A 15 3.66 -14.66 11.81
N PRO A 16 4.39 -15.79 11.87
CA PRO A 16 5.18 -16.28 10.71
C PRO A 16 4.35 -16.48 9.44
N ASP A 17 3.17 -17.11 9.56
CA ASP A 17 2.29 -17.37 8.41
C ASP A 17 1.72 -16.08 7.81
N GLU A 18 1.35 -15.12 8.68
CA GLU A 18 0.88 -13.81 8.25
C GLU A 18 2.00 -13.02 7.54
N MET A 19 3.23 -13.10 8.06
CA MET A 19 4.40 -12.48 7.43
C MET A 19 4.73 -13.12 6.07
N ALA A 20 4.60 -14.44 5.94
CA ALA A 20 4.78 -15.12 4.66
C ALA A 20 3.78 -14.62 3.60
N LYS A 21 2.50 -14.46 3.98
CA LYS A 21 1.46 -13.87 3.14
C LYS A 21 1.76 -12.41 2.77
N ARG A 22 2.23 -11.60 3.73
CA ARG A 22 2.62 -10.21 3.49
C ARG A 22 3.80 -10.10 2.54
N ASN A 23 4.81 -10.96 2.72
CA ASN A 23 5.97 -11.01 1.82
C ASN A 23 5.57 -11.36 0.39
N TYR A 24 4.63 -12.29 0.20
CA TYR A 24 4.07 -12.57 -1.12
C TYR A 24 3.52 -11.31 -1.80
N ILE A 25 2.78 -10.46 -1.06
CA ILE A 25 2.28 -9.18 -1.58
C ILE A 25 3.45 -8.24 -1.95
N PHE A 26 4.39 -8.07 -1.02
CA PHE A 26 5.52 -7.16 -1.24
C PHE A 26 6.40 -7.60 -2.40
N ASP A 27 6.71 -8.88 -2.51
CA ASP A 27 7.61 -9.42 -3.53
C ASP A 27 6.95 -9.38 -4.92
N THR A 28 5.64 -9.64 -5.02
CA THR A 28 4.88 -9.47 -6.26
C THR A 28 4.93 -8.01 -6.72
N ILE A 29 4.62 -7.06 -5.85
CA ILE A 29 4.63 -5.62 -6.19
C ILE A 29 6.03 -5.16 -6.57
N LYS A 30 7.08 -5.54 -5.81
CA LYS A 30 8.48 -5.21 -6.14
C LYS A 30 8.89 -5.71 -7.52
N ARG A 31 8.54 -6.96 -7.82
CA ARG A 31 8.85 -7.57 -9.11
C ARG A 31 8.16 -6.82 -10.27
N VAL A 32 6.89 -6.47 -10.11
CA VAL A 32 6.17 -5.69 -11.11
C VAL A 32 6.81 -4.30 -11.27
N TYR A 33 7.10 -3.58 -10.20
CA TYR A 33 7.78 -2.28 -10.29
C TYR A 33 9.12 -2.36 -11.04
N ALA A 34 9.90 -3.41 -10.79
CA ALA A 34 11.18 -3.63 -11.47
C ALA A 34 11.02 -3.83 -12.98
N LEU A 35 9.92 -4.49 -13.45
CA LEU A 35 9.62 -4.65 -14.88
C LEU A 35 9.43 -3.32 -15.61
N TYR A 36 8.93 -2.29 -14.89
CA TYR A 36 8.70 -0.95 -15.43
C TYR A 36 9.87 0.03 -15.18
N GLY A 37 10.99 -0.48 -14.67
CA GLY A 37 12.21 0.30 -14.46
C GLY A 37 12.22 1.19 -13.22
N PHE A 38 11.33 0.93 -12.24
CA PHE A 38 11.33 1.66 -10.97
C PHE A 38 12.45 1.18 -10.06
N GLN A 39 13.11 2.11 -9.38
CA GLN A 39 14.23 1.87 -8.46
C GLN A 39 13.79 2.03 -7.00
N GLN A 40 14.25 1.13 -6.14
CA GLN A 40 13.92 1.18 -4.73
C GLN A 40 14.67 2.29 -4.00
N ILE A 41 13.93 3.06 -3.20
CA ILE A 41 14.51 3.97 -2.20
C ILE A 41 13.86 3.74 -0.84
N GLU A 42 14.46 4.30 0.19
CA GLU A 42 13.87 4.40 1.53
C GLU A 42 14.09 5.81 2.10
N THR A 43 13.13 6.27 2.90
CA THR A 43 13.22 7.51 3.67
C THR A 43 13.04 7.20 5.16
N PRO A 44 13.50 8.06 6.07
CA PRO A 44 13.31 7.85 7.50
C PRO A 44 11.83 7.73 7.90
N SER A 45 11.54 6.93 8.90
CA SER A 45 10.20 6.83 9.50
C SER A 45 9.77 8.10 10.22
N MET A 46 10.76 8.85 10.72
CA MET A 46 10.58 10.16 11.37
C MET A 46 10.99 11.27 10.42
N GLU A 47 10.12 12.27 10.30
CA GLU A 47 10.40 13.51 9.59
C GLU A 47 10.30 14.70 10.56
N THR A 48 10.89 15.84 10.21
CA THR A 48 10.65 17.07 10.98
C THR A 48 9.18 17.48 10.85
N LEU A 49 8.60 18.06 11.89
CA LEU A 49 7.23 18.57 11.81
C LEU A 49 7.09 19.64 10.73
N GLN A 50 8.13 20.42 10.45
CA GLN A 50 8.14 21.40 9.35
C GLN A 50 7.95 20.72 7.97
N THR A 51 8.50 19.52 7.78
CA THR A 51 8.29 18.72 6.56
C THR A 51 6.83 18.23 6.46
N LEU A 52 6.24 17.83 7.57
CA LEU A 52 4.93 17.17 7.58
C LEU A 52 3.74 18.14 7.64
N MET A 53 3.85 19.19 8.48
CA MET A 53 2.73 20.10 8.77
C MET A 53 2.34 20.98 7.58
N GLY A 54 1.03 21.19 7.41
CA GLY A 54 0.48 22.04 6.35
C GLY A 54 0.49 21.42 4.96
N LYS A 55 0.77 20.12 4.83
CA LYS A 55 0.85 19.39 3.55
C LYS A 55 -0.40 18.55 3.27
N TYR A 56 -1.08 18.14 4.32
CA TYR A 56 -2.21 17.20 4.25
C TYR A 56 -3.58 17.87 4.48
N GLY A 57 -3.60 19.20 4.62
CA GLY A 57 -4.77 19.96 5.05
C GLY A 57 -5.02 19.84 6.56
N GLU A 58 -6.00 20.61 7.08
CA GLU A 58 -6.29 20.66 8.52
C GLU A 58 -6.66 19.30 9.12
N GLU A 59 -7.40 18.47 8.40
CA GLU A 59 -7.79 17.16 8.87
C GLU A 59 -6.59 16.22 8.94
N GLY A 60 -5.74 16.20 7.92
CA GLY A 60 -4.53 15.39 7.87
C GLY A 60 -3.54 15.77 8.96
N ASP A 61 -3.36 17.07 9.22
CA ASP A 61 -2.45 17.57 10.26
C ASP A 61 -2.89 17.14 11.68
N LYS A 62 -4.20 16.94 11.90
CA LYS A 62 -4.75 16.38 13.16
C LYS A 62 -4.43 14.90 13.32
N LEU A 63 -4.21 14.20 12.21
CA LEU A 63 -3.93 12.75 12.21
C LEU A 63 -2.44 12.42 12.27
N LEU A 64 -1.54 13.41 12.28
CA LEU A 64 -0.11 13.19 12.43
C LEU A 64 0.25 12.73 13.85
N PHE A 65 0.99 11.62 13.95
CA PHE A 65 1.64 11.24 15.19
C PHE A 65 2.87 12.12 15.44
N LYS A 66 2.82 12.90 16.50
CA LYS A 66 3.89 13.80 16.94
C LYS A 66 4.72 13.11 18.00
N ILE A 67 6.05 13.29 17.94
CA ILE A 67 7.00 12.66 18.86
C ILE A 67 7.51 13.73 19.80
N LEU A 68 7.31 13.53 21.10
CA LEU A 68 7.87 14.41 22.13
C LEU A 68 9.39 14.44 22.04
N ASN A 69 9.99 15.60 22.23
CA ASN A 69 11.43 15.76 22.28
C ASN A 69 12.04 14.91 23.41
N SER A 70 13.20 14.34 23.17
CA SER A 70 13.89 13.52 24.17
C SER A 70 14.45 14.41 25.31
N GLY A 71 14.55 13.85 26.49
CA GLY A 71 15.02 14.56 27.67
C GLY A 71 13.95 15.46 28.29
N ASP A 72 14.33 16.67 28.70
CA ASP A 72 13.39 17.65 29.24
C ASP A 72 12.63 18.35 28.09
N TYR A 73 11.52 17.76 27.67
CA TYR A 73 10.69 18.26 26.58
C TYR A 73 9.93 19.55 26.93
N LEU A 74 9.91 19.97 28.19
CA LEU A 74 9.31 21.24 28.62
C LEU A 74 10.30 22.40 28.63
N LYS A 75 11.59 22.15 28.45
CA LYS A 75 12.65 23.16 28.53
C LYS A 75 12.40 24.44 27.70
N ALA A 76 11.75 24.31 26.56
CA ALA A 76 11.46 25.41 25.65
C ALA A 76 10.09 26.09 25.91
N VAL A 77 9.31 25.58 26.87
CA VAL A 77 7.95 26.04 27.19
C VAL A 77 7.99 26.87 28.47
N SER A 78 7.44 28.07 28.43
CA SER A 78 7.34 28.92 29.61
C SER A 78 6.17 28.53 30.53
N ASP A 79 6.26 28.93 31.82
CA ASP A 79 5.18 28.69 32.79
C ASP A 79 3.87 29.35 32.35
N ASP A 80 3.91 30.47 31.65
CA ASP A 80 2.69 31.13 31.17
C ASP A 80 2.05 30.38 30.01
N GLU A 81 2.83 29.81 29.08
CA GLU A 81 2.32 28.93 28.03
C GLU A 81 1.71 27.67 28.59
N LEU A 82 2.28 27.11 29.68
CA LEU A 82 1.69 25.96 30.39
C LEU A 82 0.36 26.33 31.05
N LYS A 83 0.23 27.53 31.63
CA LYS A 83 -1.03 28.03 32.19
C LYS A 83 -2.08 28.29 31.11
N GLU A 84 -1.68 28.84 29.95
CA GLU A 84 -2.57 29.08 28.81
C GLU A 84 -3.12 27.79 28.22
N ARG A 85 -2.45 26.66 28.36
CA ARG A 85 -2.84 25.31 27.84
C ARG A 85 -3.13 25.30 26.34
N ASN A 86 -2.54 26.21 25.58
CA ASN A 86 -2.69 26.23 24.12
C ASN A 86 -1.75 25.21 23.47
N THR A 87 -2.25 24.00 23.26
CA THR A 87 -1.48 22.87 22.72
C THR A 87 -0.95 23.14 21.30
N LEU A 88 -1.66 23.93 20.48
CA LEU A 88 -1.22 24.26 19.13
C LEU A 88 0.03 25.17 19.15
N LYS A 89 0.07 26.17 20.03
CA LYS A 89 1.24 27.05 20.19
C LYS A 89 2.45 26.30 20.76
N MET A 90 2.22 25.39 21.71
CA MET A 90 3.32 24.62 22.33
C MET A 90 3.84 23.47 21.45
N GLN A 91 3.06 23.00 20.49
CA GLN A 91 3.34 21.79 19.72
C GLN A 91 4.74 21.79 19.10
N THR A 92 5.16 22.88 18.45
CA THR A 92 6.49 23.01 17.81
C THR A 92 7.65 23.05 18.81
N LYS A 93 7.37 23.45 20.05
CA LYS A 93 8.36 23.44 21.14
C LYS A 93 8.50 22.08 21.80
N LEU A 94 7.39 21.35 21.88
CA LEU A 94 7.31 20.01 22.49
C LEU A 94 7.75 18.89 21.56
N CYS A 95 7.52 19.07 20.26
CA CYS A 95 7.72 18.05 19.23
C CYS A 95 8.41 18.66 18.00
N GLU A 96 9.66 18.30 17.75
CA GLU A 96 10.37 18.68 16.55
C GLU A 96 10.13 17.71 15.40
N LYS A 97 9.65 16.51 15.71
CA LYS A 97 9.51 15.37 14.79
C LYS A 97 8.11 14.76 14.89
N GLY A 98 7.72 14.11 13.81
CA GLY A 98 6.55 13.25 13.75
C GLY A 98 6.83 11.99 12.95
N LEU A 99 5.92 11.01 13.04
CA LEU A 99 5.94 9.86 12.15
C LEU A 99 5.34 10.26 10.81
N ARG A 100 5.92 9.80 9.71
CA ARG A 100 5.44 10.11 8.36
C ARG A 100 4.01 9.60 8.17
N TYR A 101 3.19 10.43 7.54
CA TYR A 101 1.78 10.16 7.26
C TYR A 101 1.57 9.38 5.97
N ASP A 102 2.45 9.63 4.99
CA ASP A 102 2.54 8.96 3.69
C ASP A 102 4.02 8.83 3.27
N LEU A 103 4.26 8.32 2.07
CA LEU A 103 5.60 8.22 1.49
C LEU A 103 5.86 9.33 0.45
N THR A 104 4.84 10.06 0.00
CA THR A 104 4.95 11.04 -1.09
C THR A 104 5.59 12.35 -0.61
N VAL A 105 5.18 12.89 0.55
CA VAL A 105 5.80 14.12 1.10
C VAL A 105 7.27 13.91 1.49
N PRO A 106 7.65 12.81 2.19
CA PRO A 106 9.06 12.47 2.38
C PRO A 106 9.84 12.27 1.07
N PHE A 107 9.21 11.74 0.04
CA PHE A 107 9.82 11.60 -1.28
C PHE A 107 10.07 12.97 -1.94
N ALA A 108 9.11 13.89 -1.89
CA ALA A 108 9.31 15.24 -2.43
C ALA A 108 10.49 15.96 -1.74
N ARG A 109 10.62 15.82 -0.41
CA ARG A 109 11.79 16.30 0.33
C ARG A 109 13.08 15.62 -0.15
N TYR A 110 13.04 14.29 -0.36
CA TYR A 110 14.19 13.53 -0.85
C TYR A 110 14.65 14.04 -2.22
N VAL A 111 13.72 14.24 -3.17
CA VAL A 111 14.03 14.77 -4.51
C VAL A 111 14.75 16.13 -4.43
N VAL A 112 14.25 17.03 -3.59
CA VAL A 112 14.85 18.35 -3.44
C VAL A 112 16.26 18.27 -2.81
N MET A 113 16.46 17.42 -1.81
CA MET A 113 17.76 17.25 -1.14
C MET A 113 18.82 16.57 -2.02
N HIS A 114 18.40 15.70 -2.95
CA HIS A 114 19.29 14.93 -3.82
C HIS A 114 19.22 15.36 -5.29
N ARG A 115 18.72 16.57 -5.57
CA ARG A 115 18.47 17.06 -6.95
C ARG A 115 19.67 16.95 -7.88
N ASP A 116 20.87 17.15 -7.35
CA ASP A 116 22.11 17.14 -8.13
C ASP A 116 22.64 15.71 -8.37
N GLU A 117 22.07 14.72 -7.71
CA GLU A 117 22.42 13.30 -7.80
C GLU A 117 21.41 12.51 -8.66
N LEU A 118 20.18 13.01 -8.80
CA LEU A 118 19.08 12.32 -9.45
C LEU A 118 19.06 12.63 -10.97
N GLN A 119 18.98 11.57 -11.77
CA GLN A 119 18.71 11.71 -13.20
C GLN A 119 17.19 11.76 -13.43
N LEU A 120 16.71 12.87 -14.00
CA LEU A 120 15.29 13.03 -14.36
C LEU A 120 15.03 12.54 -15.81
N PRO A 121 13.87 11.94 -16.12
CA PRO A 121 12.82 11.56 -15.16
C PRO A 121 13.27 10.44 -14.22
N PHE A 122 12.93 10.55 -12.93
CA PHE A 122 13.28 9.57 -11.92
C PHE A 122 12.06 8.73 -11.54
N LYS A 123 12.15 7.41 -11.75
CA LYS A 123 11.17 6.41 -11.37
C LYS A 123 11.60 5.72 -10.08
N ARG A 124 10.90 5.96 -8.99
CA ARG A 124 11.19 5.30 -7.70
C ARG A 124 10.04 4.44 -7.23
N TYR A 125 10.33 3.39 -6.46
CA TYR A 125 9.33 2.78 -5.59
C TYR A 125 9.81 2.71 -4.14
N GLN A 126 8.85 2.61 -3.22
CA GLN A 126 9.10 2.56 -1.78
C GLN A 126 8.02 1.73 -1.11
N ILE A 127 8.42 0.72 -0.32
CA ILE A 127 7.52 -0.15 0.43
C ILE A 127 7.89 -0.05 1.89
N GLN A 128 7.16 0.79 2.63
CA GLN A 128 7.46 1.10 4.02
C GLN A 128 6.20 1.38 4.82
N PRO A 129 6.26 1.30 6.18
CA PRO A 129 5.13 1.63 7.04
C PRO A 129 4.90 3.14 7.10
N VAL A 130 3.63 3.51 7.30
CA VAL A 130 3.16 4.88 7.56
C VAL A 130 2.22 4.88 8.75
N TRP A 131 2.01 6.05 9.36
CA TRP A 131 1.26 6.17 10.61
C TRP A 131 0.21 7.28 10.53
N ARG A 132 -1.04 6.91 10.83
CA ARG A 132 -2.16 7.85 10.88
C ARG A 132 -2.97 7.65 12.16
N ALA A 133 -3.25 8.72 12.89
CA ALA A 133 -4.02 8.67 14.13
C ALA A 133 -5.53 8.46 13.89
N ASP A 134 -5.90 7.80 12.82
CA ASP A 134 -7.26 7.44 12.46
C ASP A 134 -7.98 6.64 13.58
N ARG A 135 -9.32 6.69 13.56
CA ARG A 135 -10.13 5.77 14.36
C ARG A 135 -10.04 4.37 13.75
N PRO A 136 -9.47 3.38 14.47
CA PRO A 136 -9.30 2.03 13.95
C PRO A 136 -10.63 1.36 13.62
N GLN A 137 -10.69 0.72 12.44
CA GLN A 137 -11.80 -0.13 11.98
C GLN A 137 -11.26 -1.15 10.97
N LYS A 138 -12.08 -2.10 10.52
CA LYS A 138 -11.67 -3.09 9.51
C LYS A 138 -11.12 -2.37 8.26
N GLY A 139 -9.92 -2.75 7.81
CA GLY A 139 -9.22 -2.13 6.67
C GLY A 139 -8.69 -0.71 6.93
N ARG A 140 -8.71 -0.21 8.19
CA ARG A 140 -8.14 1.09 8.58
C ARG A 140 -7.37 0.95 9.89
N TYR A 141 -6.05 0.99 9.79
CA TYR A 141 -5.09 0.81 10.88
C TYR A 141 -4.34 2.11 11.15
N ARG A 142 -3.71 2.20 12.32
CA ARG A 142 -2.86 3.35 12.68
C ARG A 142 -1.43 3.20 12.20
N GLU A 143 -0.99 1.97 11.99
CA GLU A 143 0.26 1.60 11.35
C GLU A 143 -0.05 0.63 10.23
N PHE A 144 0.37 0.94 9.01
CA PHE A 144 0.13 0.12 7.83
C PHE A 144 1.19 0.39 6.75
N TYR A 145 1.34 -0.54 5.81
CA TYR A 145 2.31 -0.42 4.73
C TYR A 145 1.68 0.20 3.49
N GLN A 146 2.38 1.18 2.92
CA GLN A 146 2.15 1.68 1.57
C GLN A 146 3.23 1.14 0.64
N CYS A 147 2.83 0.78 -0.58
CA CYS A 147 3.72 0.37 -1.66
C CYS A 147 3.57 1.40 -2.77
N ASP A 148 4.39 2.44 -2.71
CA ASP A 148 4.30 3.59 -3.60
C ASP A 148 5.23 3.45 -4.79
N ALA A 149 4.78 3.87 -5.96
CA ALA A 149 5.60 4.09 -7.15
C ALA A 149 5.31 5.47 -7.72
N ASP A 150 6.36 6.27 -7.95
CA ASP A 150 6.24 7.62 -8.47
C ASP A 150 7.27 7.89 -9.57
N VAL A 151 6.87 8.73 -10.51
CA VAL A 151 7.74 9.31 -11.54
C VAL A 151 7.78 10.80 -11.32
N VAL A 152 8.97 11.40 -11.22
CA VAL A 152 9.15 12.85 -11.12
C VAL A 152 10.03 13.39 -12.24
N GLY A 153 9.81 14.65 -12.62
CA GLY A 153 10.58 15.34 -13.66
C GLY A 153 10.11 15.03 -15.09
N SER A 154 8.82 14.69 -15.26
CA SER A 154 8.21 14.50 -16.57
C SER A 154 6.73 14.88 -16.56
N ASP A 155 6.33 15.71 -17.53
CA ASP A 155 4.92 16.09 -17.74
C ASP A 155 4.17 15.11 -18.65
N SER A 156 4.87 14.10 -19.20
CA SER A 156 4.29 13.13 -20.12
C SER A 156 3.17 12.32 -19.48
N LEU A 157 2.00 12.29 -20.11
CA LEU A 157 0.86 11.46 -19.70
C LEU A 157 1.08 9.96 -19.94
N LEU A 158 2.16 9.57 -20.62
CA LEU A 158 2.57 8.16 -20.71
C LEU A 158 2.94 7.59 -19.35
N ASN A 159 3.31 8.43 -18.38
CA ASN A 159 3.56 7.99 -17.01
C ASN A 159 2.27 7.48 -16.36
N GLU A 160 1.14 8.16 -16.58
CA GLU A 160 -0.19 7.70 -16.12
C GLU A 160 -0.58 6.38 -16.79
N VAL A 161 -0.33 6.24 -18.10
CA VAL A 161 -0.59 5.01 -18.84
C VAL A 161 0.21 3.84 -18.23
N GLU A 162 1.51 4.02 -17.99
CA GLU A 162 2.33 2.99 -17.33
C GLU A 162 1.84 2.63 -15.93
N LEU A 163 1.45 3.63 -15.11
CA LEU A 163 0.94 3.39 -13.76
C LEU A 163 -0.37 2.59 -13.78
N MET A 164 -1.24 2.83 -14.76
CA MET A 164 -2.46 2.03 -14.95
C MET A 164 -2.16 0.60 -15.34
N GLN A 165 -1.16 0.38 -16.22
CA GLN A 165 -0.70 -0.96 -16.59
C GLN A 165 -0.09 -1.70 -15.39
N ILE A 166 0.66 -1.00 -14.53
CA ILE A 166 1.20 -1.56 -13.28
C ILE A 166 0.05 -2.01 -12.35
N ILE A 167 -0.99 -1.19 -12.19
CA ILE A 167 -2.16 -1.53 -11.38
C ILE A 167 -2.81 -2.80 -11.93
N ASP A 168 -3.09 -2.85 -13.23
CA ASP A 168 -3.71 -4.00 -13.88
C ASP A 168 -2.86 -5.27 -13.70
N THR A 169 -1.55 -5.17 -13.94
CA THR A 169 -0.62 -6.29 -13.81
C THR A 169 -0.61 -6.85 -12.38
N VAL A 170 -0.48 -5.98 -11.36
CA VAL A 170 -0.44 -6.40 -9.96
C VAL A 170 -1.72 -7.12 -9.55
N PHE A 171 -2.89 -6.59 -9.88
CA PHE A 171 -4.16 -7.21 -9.49
C PHE A 171 -4.50 -8.46 -10.30
N THR A 172 -4.08 -8.52 -11.56
CA THR A 172 -4.17 -9.74 -12.38
C THR A 172 -3.34 -10.87 -11.76
N GLU A 173 -2.11 -10.58 -11.32
CA GLU A 173 -1.26 -11.58 -10.66
C GLU A 173 -1.80 -12.04 -9.31
N PHE A 174 -2.42 -11.15 -8.56
CA PHE A 174 -3.10 -11.52 -7.32
C PHE A 174 -4.40 -12.30 -7.55
N GLY A 175 -4.92 -12.34 -8.77
CA GLY A 175 -6.24 -12.91 -9.07
C GLY A 175 -7.40 -12.10 -8.47
N ILE A 176 -7.19 -10.83 -8.15
CA ILE A 176 -8.20 -9.92 -7.61
C ILE A 176 -8.83 -9.14 -8.76
N ARG A 177 -10.15 -9.31 -8.97
CA ARG A 177 -10.90 -8.48 -9.92
C ARG A 177 -11.10 -7.10 -9.34
N VAL A 178 -10.74 -6.08 -10.11
CA VAL A 178 -10.82 -4.68 -9.67
C VAL A 178 -11.50 -3.80 -10.72
N GLN A 179 -12.07 -2.70 -10.26
CA GLN A 179 -12.45 -1.56 -11.07
C GLN A 179 -11.45 -0.44 -10.84
N ILE A 180 -10.82 0.02 -11.91
CA ILE A 180 -9.89 1.15 -11.90
C ILE A 180 -10.69 2.39 -12.29
N LYS A 181 -10.88 3.30 -11.35
CA LYS A 181 -11.55 4.58 -11.58
C LYS A 181 -10.51 5.67 -11.89
N ILE A 182 -10.79 6.48 -12.90
CA ILE A 182 -9.98 7.65 -13.27
C ILE A 182 -10.86 8.89 -13.32
N ASN A 183 -10.31 10.03 -12.90
CA ASN A 183 -10.84 11.37 -13.12
C ASN A 183 -9.66 12.35 -13.27
N ASN A 184 -9.95 13.64 -13.44
CA ASN A 184 -8.94 14.68 -13.51
C ASN A 184 -9.35 15.90 -12.69
N ARG A 185 -8.45 16.42 -11.87
CA ARG A 185 -8.68 17.64 -11.08
C ARG A 185 -9.05 18.84 -11.93
N LYS A 186 -8.53 18.93 -13.14
CA LYS A 186 -8.85 20.00 -14.10
C LYS A 186 -10.30 19.91 -14.57
N ILE A 187 -10.84 18.70 -14.78
CA ILE A 187 -12.26 18.49 -15.06
C ILE A 187 -13.11 19.00 -13.89
N LEU A 188 -12.77 18.62 -12.66
CA LEU A 188 -13.48 19.06 -11.46
C LEU A 188 -13.42 20.59 -11.28
N THR A 189 -12.28 21.20 -11.59
CA THR A 189 -12.13 22.67 -11.59
C THR A 189 -13.03 23.31 -12.64
N GLY A 190 -13.04 22.76 -13.86
CA GLY A 190 -13.92 23.23 -14.95
C GLY A 190 -15.40 23.13 -14.60
N ILE A 191 -15.81 22.04 -13.95
CA ILE A 191 -17.20 21.88 -13.46
C ILE A 191 -17.52 22.99 -12.47
N ALA A 192 -16.66 23.27 -11.49
CA ALA A 192 -16.89 24.35 -10.52
C ALA A 192 -16.95 25.74 -11.18
N GLU A 193 -16.15 25.99 -12.24
CA GLU A 193 -16.22 27.23 -13.04
C GLU A 193 -17.56 27.39 -13.77
N VAL A 194 -18.00 26.34 -14.48
CA VAL A 194 -19.21 26.37 -15.29
C VAL A 194 -20.49 26.49 -14.45
N ILE A 195 -20.53 25.90 -13.29
CA ILE A 195 -21.67 26.06 -12.36
C ILE A 195 -21.62 27.39 -11.59
N GLY A 196 -20.54 28.18 -11.72
CA GLY A 196 -20.40 29.51 -11.08
C GLY A 196 -19.89 29.49 -9.65
N GLU A 197 -19.30 28.38 -9.18
CA GLU A 197 -18.87 28.20 -7.78
C GLU A 197 -17.35 27.85 -7.67
N LYS A 198 -16.52 28.48 -8.50
CA LYS A 198 -15.07 28.23 -8.61
C LYS A 198 -14.34 28.23 -7.26
N GLU A 199 -14.66 29.20 -6.40
CA GLU A 199 -14.01 29.37 -5.10
C GLU A 199 -14.35 28.26 -4.09
N LYS A 200 -15.42 27.49 -4.36
CA LYS A 200 -15.92 26.43 -3.49
C LYS A 200 -15.63 25.02 -4.03
N ILE A 201 -14.65 24.89 -4.92
CA ILE A 201 -14.29 23.59 -5.50
C ILE A 201 -14.00 22.51 -4.45
N VAL A 202 -13.39 22.87 -3.32
CA VAL A 202 -13.07 21.94 -2.23
C VAL A 202 -14.36 21.41 -1.61
N ASP A 203 -15.32 22.29 -1.30
CA ASP A 203 -16.61 21.92 -0.71
C ASP A 203 -17.43 21.03 -1.65
N ILE A 204 -17.46 21.38 -2.96
CA ILE A 204 -18.11 20.60 -4.00
C ILE A 204 -17.50 19.20 -4.09
N THR A 205 -16.18 19.11 -4.20
CA THR A 205 -15.48 17.84 -4.37
C THR A 205 -15.61 16.94 -3.14
N VAL A 206 -15.54 17.49 -1.93
CA VAL A 206 -15.74 16.76 -0.67
C VAL A 206 -17.16 16.21 -0.54
N ALA A 207 -18.17 16.97 -0.97
CA ALA A 207 -19.56 16.52 -0.95
C ALA A 207 -19.81 15.40 -1.98
N ILE A 208 -19.36 15.58 -3.23
CA ILE A 208 -19.54 14.60 -4.31
C ILE A 208 -18.85 13.26 -3.98
N ASP A 209 -17.66 13.28 -3.37
CA ASP A 209 -16.94 12.05 -2.96
C ASP A 209 -17.75 11.15 -2.00
N LYS A 210 -18.73 11.70 -1.34
CA LYS A 210 -19.58 10.95 -0.41
C LYS A 210 -20.79 10.32 -1.10
N LEU A 211 -21.02 10.56 -2.40
CA LEU A 211 -22.23 10.14 -3.12
C LEU A 211 -22.53 8.63 -2.92
N ASP A 212 -21.54 7.78 -3.13
CA ASP A 212 -21.67 6.32 -2.94
C ASP A 212 -22.08 5.91 -1.51
N LYS A 213 -21.84 6.78 -0.51
CA LYS A 213 -22.05 6.46 0.91
C LYS A 213 -23.33 6.99 1.48
N ILE A 214 -23.65 8.25 1.14
CA ILE A 214 -24.75 8.98 1.78
C ILE A 214 -25.93 9.21 0.81
N GLY A 215 -25.74 8.96 -0.48
CA GLY A 215 -26.76 9.18 -1.51
C GLY A 215 -26.92 10.63 -1.93
N LEU A 216 -27.60 10.84 -3.05
CA LEU A 216 -27.69 12.13 -3.73
C LEU A 216 -28.38 13.22 -2.90
N ASP A 217 -29.46 12.90 -2.21
CA ASP A 217 -30.22 13.88 -1.42
C ASP A 217 -29.37 14.47 -0.28
N ASN A 218 -28.60 13.63 0.39
CA ASN A 218 -27.69 14.08 1.45
C ASN A 218 -26.49 14.86 0.89
N VAL A 219 -25.99 14.50 -0.31
CA VAL A 219 -24.97 15.29 -1.00
C VAL A 219 -25.50 16.68 -1.32
N ASN A 220 -26.71 16.78 -1.86
CA ASN A 220 -27.33 18.05 -2.18
C ASN A 220 -27.57 18.92 -0.93
N GLU A 221 -27.96 18.31 0.19
CA GLU A 221 -28.09 18.99 1.49
C GLU A 221 -26.72 19.50 1.99
N GLU A 222 -25.66 18.69 1.88
CA GLU A 222 -24.32 19.11 2.26
C GLU A 222 -23.82 20.27 1.38
N LEU A 223 -24.08 20.23 0.07
CA LEU A 223 -23.74 21.32 -0.83
C LEU A 223 -24.45 22.64 -0.43
N ARG A 224 -25.75 22.60 -0.11
CA ARG A 224 -26.48 23.76 0.39
C ARG A 224 -25.89 24.28 1.71
N ASN A 225 -25.57 23.39 2.62
CA ASN A 225 -24.98 23.76 3.91
C ASN A 225 -23.61 24.43 3.76
N ASN A 226 -22.88 24.10 2.70
CA ASN A 226 -21.62 24.74 2.32
C ASN A 226 -21.84 26.02 1.48
N GLY A 227 -23.10 26.45 1.30
CA GLY A 227 -23.46 27.69 0.63
C GLY A 227 -23.41 27.62 -0.90
N ILE A 228 -23.44 26.41 -1.51
CA ILE A 228 -23.61 26.25 -2.95
C ILE A 228 -25.06 26.59 -3.31
N SER A 229 -25.25 27.39 -4.35
CA SER A 229 -26.58 27.83 -4.79
C SER A 229 -27.40 26.66 -5.36
N ASP A 230 -28.74 26.72 -5.23
CA ASP A 230 -29.61 25.72 -5.83
C ASP A 230 -29.46 25.66 -7.35
N GLU A 231 -29.25 26.81 -8.02
CA GLU A 231 -28.95 26.83 -9.45
C GLU A 231 -27.69 26.07 -9.83
N ALA A 232 -26.62 26.21 -9.03
CA ALA A 232 -25.39 25.47 -9.24
C ALA A 232 -25.60 23.97 -9.00
N ILE A 233 -26.38 23.59 -7.97
CA ILE A 233 -26.72 22.19 -7.67
C ILE A 233 -27.53 21.60 -8.84
N GLU A 234 -28.49 22.32 -9.42
CA GLU A 234 -29.26 21.85 -10.57
C GLU A 234 -28.38 21.61 -11.80
N LYS A 235 -27.42 22.51 -12.08
CA LYS A 235 -26.43 22.34 -13.16
C LYS A 235 -25.50 21.15 -12.93
N LEU A 236 -25.20 20.83 -11.67
CA LEU A 236 -24.31 19.73 -11.29
C LEU A 236 -24.98 18.35 -11.44
N GLN A 237 -26.33 18.24 -11.28
CA GLN A 237 -27.03 16.95 -11.27
C GLN A 237 -26.80 16.10 -12.53
N PRO A 238 -26.91 16.62 -13.77
CA PRO A 238 -26.68 15.81 -14.97
C PRO A 238 -25.23 15.32 -15.08
N ILE A 239 -24.27 16.06 -14.51
CA ILE A 239 -22.85 15.70 -14.54
C ILE A 239 -22.56 14.53 -13.60
N ILE A 240 -23.03 14.58 -12.37
CA ILE A 240 -22.76 13.53 -11.37
C ILE A 240 -23.58 12.25 -11.61
N LYS A 241 -24.65 12.33 -12.39
CA LYS A 241 -25.47 11.19 -12.81
C LYS A 241 -25.12 10.67 -14.20
N LEU A 242 -24.07 11.20 -14.83
CA LEU A 242 -23.72 10.85 -16.19
C LEU A 242 -23.30 9.39 -16.30
N GLU A 243 -24.09 8.60 -17.02
CA GLU A 243 -23.86 7.20 -17.34
C GLU A 243 -23.41 7.04 -18.80
N GLY A 244 -22.86 5.90 -19.14
CA GLY A 244 -22.40 5.56 -20.48
C GLY A 244 -20.95 5.08 -20.50
N THR A 245 -20.43 4.87 -21.70
CA THR A 245 -19.02 4.52 -21.94
C THR A 245 -18.10 5.69 -21.58
N ASN A 246 -16.81 5.43 -21.39
CA ASN A 246 -15.82 6.48 -21.12
C ASN A 246 -15.82 7.55 -22.23
N GLU A 247 -15.98 7.14 -23.48
CA GLU A 247 -15.99 8.03 -24.66
C GLU A 247 -17.21 8.94 -24.66
N GLU A 248 -18.41 8.36 -24.48
CA GLU A 248 -19.67 9.12 -24.38
C GLU A 248 -19.61 10.14 -23.24
N LYS A 249 -19.11 9.74 -22.08
CA LYS A 249 -18.92 10.65 -20.93
C LYS A 249 -17.97 11.78 -21.24
N LEU A 250 -16.83 11.50 -21.90
CA LEU A 250 -15.86 12.54 -22.30
C LEU A 250 -16.45 13.50 -23.33
N ASP A 251 -17.26 13.02 -24.25
CA ASP A 251 -17.90 13.88 -25.26
C ASP A 251 -18.93 14.82 -24.61
N VAL A 252 -19.77 14.30 -23.73
CA VAL A 252 -20.74 15.09 -22.98
C VAL A 252 -20.06 16.13 -22.10
N ILE A 253 -19.03 15.72 -21.34
CA ILE A 253 -18.36 16.64 -20.42
C ILE A 253 -17.53 17.68 -21.17
N ALA A 254 -17.00 17.38 -22.35
CA ALA A 254 -16.34 18.35 -23.22
C ALA A 254 -17.31 19.48 -23.65
N GLU A 255 -18.54 19.13 -24.03
CA GLU A 255 -19.54 20.13 -24.38
C GLU A 255 -19.97 20.97 -23.16
N VAL A 256 -20.13 20.34 -21.99
CA VAL A 256 -20.45 21.06 -20.74
C VAL A 256 -19.33 22.04 -20.37
N LEU A 257 -18.09 21.67 -20.59
CA LEU A 257 -16.90 22.44 -20.19
C LEU A 257 -16.34 23.35 -21.32
N LYS A 258 -17.04 23.52 -22.42
CA LYS A 258 -16.56 24.28 -23.60
C LYS A 258 -16.08 25.70 -23.31
N GLU A 259 -16.60 26.35 -22.26
CA GLU A 259 -16.20 27.69 -21.84
C GLU A 259 -15.09 27.67 -20.75
N SER A 260 -14.64 26.51 -20.31
CA SER A 260 -13.57 26.36 -19.33
C SER A 260 -12.30 25.75 -19.97
N GLU A 261 -11.29 26.58 -20.21
CA GLU A 261 -10.01 26.13 -20.78
C GLU A 261 -9.37 25.03 -19.91
N ILE A 262 -9.39 25.21 -18.60
CA ILE A 262 -8.83 24.22 -17.66
C ILE A 262 -9.62 22.91 -17.70
N GLY A 263 -10.94 22.99 -17.80
CA GLY A 263 -11.81 21.82 -17.91
C GLY A 263 -11.57 21.04 -19.19
N LEU A 264 -11.51 21.72 -20.34
CA LEU A 264 -11.20 21.09 -21.63
C LEU A 264 -9.83 20.44 -21.64
N LYS A 265 -8.81 21.08 -21.05
CA LYS A 265 -7.49 20.47 -20.90
C LYS A 265 -7.55 19.17 -20.08
N GLY A 266 -8.34 19.12 -19.00
CA GLY A 266 -8.57 17.90 -18.22
C GLY A 266 -9.22 16.79 -19.04
N VAL A 267 -10.18 17.13 -19.91
CA VAL A 267 -10.82 16.19 -20.85
C VAL A 267 -9.81 15.64 -21.85
N GLU A 268 -8.99 16.50 -22.47
CA GLU A 268 -7.94 16.09 -23.42
C GLU A 268 -6.92 15.14 -22.77
N GLU A 269 -6.42 15.47 -21.58
CA GLU A 269 -5.49 14.65 -20.84
C GLU A 269 -6.10 13.26 -20.50
N THR A 270 -7.35 13.25 -20.04
CA THR A 270 -8.03 11.99 -19.70
C THR A 270 -8.30 11.14 -20.94
N ARG A 271 -8.71 11.77 -22.05
CA ARG A 271 -8.89 11.09 -23.35
C ARG A 271 -7.58 10.48 -23.81
N PHE A 272 -6.47 11.22 -23.77
CA PHE A 272 -5.16 10.71 -24.13
C PHE A 272 -4.80 9.43 -23.34
N ILE A 273 -4.99 9.45 -22.03
CA ILE A 273 -4.68 8.29 -21.17
C ILE A 273 -5.56 7.10 -21.57
N LEU A 274 -6.87 7.29 -21.68
CA LEU A 274 -7.81 6.22 -21.98
C LEU A 274 -7.60 5.63 -23.40
N ASP A 275 -7.30 6.47 -24.39
CA ASP A 275 -7.04 6.02 -25.77
C ASP A 275 -5.76 5.20 -25.89
N ASN A 276 -4.71 5.55 -25.15
CA ASN A 276 -3.48 4.77 -25.13
C ASN A 276 -3.64 3.44 -24.36
N LEU A 277 -4.64 3.33 -23.49
CA LEU A 277 -4.93 2.10 -22.75
C LEU A 277 -5.87 1.15 -23.49
N LYS A 278 -6.68 1.61 -24.46
CA LYS A 278 -7.64 0.78 -25.22
C LYS A 278 -7.02 -0.49 -25.82
N ASN A 279 -5.77 -0.40 -26.31
CA ASN A 279 -5.08 -1.50 -26.98
C ASN A 279 -3.97 -2.12 -26.13
N SER A 280 -3.90 -1.80 -24.84
CA SER A 280 -2.83 -2.28 -23.94
C SER A 280 -3.04 -3.67 -23.41
N GLY A 281 -4.16 -4.35 -23.75
CA GLY A 281 -4.45 -5.72 -23.31
C GLY A 281 -4.71 -5.82 -21.79
N LEU A 282 -5.32 -4.81 -21.19
CA LEU A 282 -5.66 -4.81 -19.77
C LEU A 282 -6.74 -5.86 -19.46
N ASN A 283 -6.62 -6.49 -18.30
CA ASN A 283 -7.57 -7.49 -17.82
C ASN A 283 -8.70 -6.88 -16.96
N ASN A 284 -8.46 -5.69 -16.40
CA ASN A 284 -9.40 -5.00 -15.53
C ASN A 284 -9.99 -3.77 -16.22
N GLU A 285 -11.24 -3.45 -15.92
CA GLU A 285 -11.94 -2.31 -16.49
C GLU A 285 -11.43 -0.99 -15.92
N ILE A 286 -11.22 -0.01 -16.81
CA ILE A 286 -10.96 1.39 -16.45
C ILE A 286 -12.22 2.19 -16.71
N GLN A 287 -12.71 2.89 -15.69
CA GLN A 287 -13.93 3.69 -15.74
C GLN A 287 -13.64 5.16 -15.43
N LEU A 288 -14.06 6.05 -16.33
CA LEU A 288 -14.17 7.47 -16.01
C LEU A 288 -15.30 7.68 -14.99
N ASP A 289 -14.94 8.19 -13.84
CA ASP A 289 -15.86 8.46 -12.74
C ASP A 289 -15.77 9.93 -12.33
N LEU A 290 -16.70 10.75 -12.81
CA LEU A 290 -16.75 12.20 -12.54
C LEU A 290 -17.02 12.52 -11.07
N THR A 291 -17.45 11.54 -10.28
CA THR A 291 -17.65 11.68 -8.83
C THR A 291 -16.39 11.35 -8.03
N LEU A 292 -15.37 10.78 -8.67
CA LEU A 292 -14.09 10.56 -8.03
C LEU A 292 -13.41 11.92 -7.79
N ALA A 293 -13.50 12.41 -6.59
CA ALA A 293 -12.95 13.68 -6.17
C ALA A 293 -11.93 13.53 -5.02
N ARG A 294 -11.67 12.29 -4.61
CA ARG A 294 -10.72 11.93 -3.55
C ARG A 294 -9.30 12.24 -3.91
N GLY A 295 -8.53 12.31 -2.89
CA GLY A 295 -7.10 12.41 -2.91
C GLY A 295 -6.61 13.50 -1.97
N LEU A 296 -5.31 13.53 -1.78
CA LEU A 296 -4.67 14.59 -1.01
C LEU A 296 -4.75 15.90 -1.80
N ASN A 297 -4.82 17.02 -1.11
CA ASN A 297 -5.04 18.34 -1.71
C ASN A 297 -3.93 18.79 -2.67
N TYR A 298 -2.85 18.01 -2.78
CA TYR A 298 -1.73 18.30 -3.68
C TYR A 298 -1.89 17.76 -5.11
N TYR A 299 -2.93 16.98 -5.44
CA TYR A 299 -3.15 16.52 -6.81
C TYR A 299 -3.63 17.65 -7.72
N THR A 300 -3.05 17.71 -8.94
CA THR A 300 -3.24 18.79 -9.90
C THR A 300 -3.79 18.34 -11.26
N GLY A 301 -3.73 17.05 -11.56
CA GLY A 301 -4.14 16.45 -12.83
C GLY A 301 -4.96 15.18 -12.63
N ALA A 302 -4.60 14.12 -13.35
CA ALA A 302 -5.24 12.81 -13.24
C ALA A 302 -5.23 12.29 -11.81
N ILE A 303 -6.33 11.67 -11.39
CA ILE A 303 -6.50 10.98 -10.09
C ILE A 303 -7.05 9.58 -10.32
N PHE A 304 -6.59 8.64 -9.48
CA PHE A 304 -6.88 7.22 -9.60
C PHE A 304 -7.40 6.64 -8.31
N GLU A 305 -8.38 5.75 -8.42
CA GLU A 305 -8.85 4.95 -7.30
C GLU A 305 -9.16 3.54 -7.78
N VAL A 306 -8.78 2.53 -7.00
CA VAL A 306 -9.05 1.12 -7.32
C VAL A 306 -9.88 0.49 -6.22
N LYS A 307 -11.00 -0.12 -6.63
CA LYS A 307 -11.91 -0.86 -5.77
C LYS A 307 -11.88 -2.34 -6.11
N ALA A 308 -11.80 -3.20 -5.10
CA ALA A 308 -12.04 -4.63 -5.28
C ALA A 308 -13.53 -4.87 -5.57
N LEU A 309 -13.85 -5.74 -6.54
CA LEU A 309 -15.23 -6.01 -6.95
C LEU A 309 -15.90 -7.05 -6.05
N ASP A 310 -15.14 -8.01 -5.54
CA ASP A 310 -15.68 -9.19 -4.85
C ASP A 310 -15.67 -9.05 -3.31
N VAL A 311 -15.11 -7.96 -2.78
CA VAL A 311 -15.02 -7.71 -1.32
C VAL A 311 -15.41 -6.28 -1.00
N GLN A 312 -16.32 -6.11 -0.04
CA GLN A 312 -16.64 -4.78 0.49
C GLN A 312 -15.51 -4.26 1.38
N ILE A 313 -14.63 -3.48 0.79
CA ILE A 313 -13.52 -2.80 1.47
C ILE A 313 -13.32 -1.41 0.85
N GLY A 314 -12.69 -0.49 1.56
CA GLY A 314 -12.31 0.80 0.96
C GLY A 314 -11.29 0.63 -0.17
N SER A 315 -10.98 1.71 -0.89
CA SER A 315 -9.99 1.70 -1.98
C SER A 315 -8.71 0.96 -1.60
N ILE A 316 -8.27 0.05 -2.45
CA ILE A 316 -7.07 -0.78 -2.23
C ILE A 316 -5.82 -0.18 -2.88
N THR A 317 -6.02 0.74 -3.83
CA THR A 317 -4.97 1.54 -4.46
C THR A 317 -5.52 2.92 -4.79
N GLY A 318 -4.67 3.91 -4.77
CA GLY A 318 -5.00 5.27 -5.19
C GLY A 318 -3.75 6.02 -5.62
N GLY A 319 -3.94 7.13 -6.34
CA GLY A 319 -2.82 7.92 -6.83
C GLY A 319 -3.27 9.13 -7.63
N GLY A 320 -2.31 9.80 -8.27
CA GLY A 320 -2.57 10.92 -9.17
C GLY A 320 -1.34 11.77 -9.46
N ARG A 321 -1.53 12.77 -10.31
CA ARG A 321 -0.51 13.74 -10.69
C ARG A 321 -0.44 14.91 -9.69
N TYR A 322 0.78 15.30 -9.36
CA TYR A 322 1.11 16.41 -8.48
C TYR A 322 2.26 17.24 -9.07
N ASP A 323 2.00 18.50 -9.44
CA ASP A 323 2.97 19.31 -10.18
C ASP A 323 3.80 20.25 -9.31
N ASN A 324 3.40 20.49 -8.07
CA ASN A 324 4.03 21.50 -7.21
C ASN A 324 4.48 20.99 -5.84
N LEU A 325 4.50 19.68 -5.63
CA LEU A 325 4.83 19.15 -4.31
C LEU A 325 6.27 19.47 -3.88
N THR A 326 7.23 19.45 -4.82
CA THR A 326 8.61 19.86 -4.57
C THR A 326 8.76 21.37 -4.33
N GLY A 327 7.83 22.18 -4.83
CA GLY A 327 7.79 23.63 -4.60
C GLY A 327 7.66 23.99 -3.13
N ILE A 328 7.02 23.16 -2.33
CA ILE A 328 6.91 23.33 -0.87
C ILE A 328 8.30 23.32 -0.18
N PHE A 329 9.27 22.68 -0.81
CA PHE A 329 10.65 22.56 -0.35
C PHE A 329 11.62 23.46 -1.15
N GLY A 330 11.09 24.48 -1.85
CA GLY A 330 11.88 25.47 -2.58
C GLY A 330 12.32 25.07 -3.99
N MET A 331 11.73 24.02 -4.57
CA MET A 331 12.02 23.55 -5.95
C MET A 331 10.71 23.46 -6.76
N PRO A 332 10.14 24.60 -7.20
CA PRO A 332 8.92 24.60 -8.00
C PRO A 332 9.16 24.05 -9.42
N GLY A 333 8.06 23.62 -10.10
CA GLY A 333 8.10 23.24 -11.50
C GLY A 333 8.56 21.81 -11.78
N ILE A 334 8.64 20.95 -10.76
CA ILE A 334 8.88 19.53 -10.92
C ILE A 334 7.54 18.79 -10.87
N SER A 335 7.09 18.32 -12.02
CA SER A 335 5.90 17.48 -12.13
C SER A 335 6.19 16.07 -11.60
N GLY A 336 5.20 15.48 -10.95
CA GLY A 336 5.24 14.13 -10.48
C GLY A 336 3.88 13.45 -10.62
N VAL A 337 3.90 12.14 -10.76
CA VAL A 337 2.70 11.29 -10.74
C VAL A 337 3.03 9.98 -10.05
N GLY A 338 2.10 9.47 -9.26
CA GLY A 338 2.37 8.23 -8.52
C GLY A 338 1.12 7.50 -8.09
N ILE A 339 1.32 6.25 -7.69
CA ILE A 339 0.31 5.36 -7.14
C ILE A 339 0.78 4.75 -5.83
N SER A 340 -0.16 4.36 -4.99
CA SER A 340 0.10 3.68 -3.72
C SER A 340 -0.81 2.49 -3.56
N PHE A 341 -0.25 1.28 -3.45
CA PHE A 341 -1.00 0.09 -3.05
C PHE A 341 -1.08 0.01 -1.53
N GLY A 342 -2.28 -0.16 -1.01
CA GLY A 342 -2.55 -0.39 0.41
C GLY A 342 -2.35 -1.86 0.79
N ALA A 343 -1.12 -2.25 1.13
CA ALA A 343 -0.76 -3.66 1.36
C ALA A 343 -1.66 -4.38 2.37
N ASP A 344 -2.06 -3.68 3.43
CA ASP A 344 -2.91 -4.26 4.48
C ASP A 344 -4.36 -4.52 4.02
N ARG A 345 -4.88 -3.69 3.12
CA ARG A 345 -6.19 -3.93 2.50
C ARG A 345 -6.13 -5.04 1.46
N ILE A 346 -5.07 -5.10 0.66
CA ILE A 346 -4.82 -6.21 -0.27
C ILE A 346 -4.70 -7.52 0.50
N TYR A 347 -3.99 -7.52 1.64
CA TYR A 347 -3.91 -8.67 2.54
C TYR A 347 -5.30 -9.14 3.01
N ASP A 348 -6.16 -8.20 3.43
CA ASP A 348 -7.52 -8.51 3.86
C ASP A 348 -8.38 -9.09 2.70
N VAL A 349 -8.22 -8.57 1.47
CA VAL A 349 -8.91 -9.08 0.26
C VAL A 349 -8.45 -10.49 -0.07
N LEU A 350 -7.14 -10.72 -0.17
CA LEU A 350 -6.58 -12.04 -0.49
C LEU A 350 -6.97 -13.11 0.54
N ASN A 351 -7.01 -12.76 1.84
CA ASN A 351 -7.50 -13.67 2.87
C ASN A 351 -9.01 -13.96 2.75
N THR A 352 -9.80 -12.93 2.41
CA THR A 352 -11.27 -13.09 2.28
C THR A 352 -11.64 -14.00 1.10
N LEU A 353 -10.87 -13.91 0.01
CA LEU A 353 -11.09 -14.66 -1.23
C LEU A 353 -10.30 -15.98 -1.32
N ASP A 354 -9.45 -16.25 -0.32
CA ASP A 354 -8.56 -17.44 -0.29
C ASP A 354 -7.67 -17.55 -1.54
N LEU A 355 -7.07 -16.42 -1.97
CA LEU A 355 -6.28 -16.32 -3.21
C LEU A 355 -4.77 -16.49 -3.01
N TYR A 356 -4.30 -16.79 -1.80
CA TYR A 356 -2.87 -17.01 -1.60
C TYR A 356 -2.42 -18.34 -2.23
N PRO A 357 -1.32 -18.34 -3.01
CA PRO A 357 -0.70 -19.58 -3.44
C PRO A 357 -0.34 -20.45 -2.23
N LYS A 358 -0.56 -21.77 -2.34
CA LYS A 358 -0.24 -22.71 -1.23
C LYS A 358 1.23 -22.65 -0.82
N GLU A 359 2.11 -22.34 -1.76
CA GLU A 359 3.56 -22.20 -1.57
C GLU A 359 3.94 -20.88 -0.88
N SER A 360 3.06 -19.91 -0.77
CA SER A 360 3.35 -18.61 -0.14
C SER A 360 3.58 -18.74 1.37
N VAL A 361 3.00 -19.73 2.01
CA VAL A 361 3.24 -20.04 3.43
C VAL A 361 4.29 -21.14 3.52
N GLN A 362 5.55 -20.77 3.28
CA GLN A 362 6.64 -21.74 3.25
C GLN A 362 7.41 -21.76 4.59
N GLY A 363 7.01 -22.68 5.48
CA GLY A 363 7.77 -23.04 6.67
C GLY A 363 8.93 -24.01 6.36
N THR A 364 9.44 -24.67 7.41
CA THR A 364 10.40 -25.76 7.30
C THR A 364 9.83 -26.89 6.45
N GLN A 365 10.60 -27.36 5.46
CA GLN A 365 10.18 -28.46 4.58
C GLN A 365 10.56 -29.81 5.16
N LEU A 366 11.72 -29.87 5.83
CA LEU A 366 12.33 -31.10 6.31
C LEU A 366 12.82 -30.93 7.75
N LEU A 367 12.41 -31.84 8.65
CA LEU A 367 12.88 -31.88 10.02
C LEU A 367 13.67 -33.19 10.26
N PHE A 368 14.89 -33.08 10.70
CA PHE A 368 15.67 -34.24 11.22
C PHE A 368 15.37 -34.45 12.70
N ILE A 369 15.07 -35.71 13.05
CA ILE A 369 14.85 -36.15 14.44
C ILE A 369 16.15 -36.30 15.15
N ASN A 370 16.25 -35.79 16.38
CA ASN A 370 17.40 -35.93 17.26
C ASN A 370 17.18 -37.11 18.20
N PHE A 371 17.89 -38.24 17.94
CA PHE A 371 17.89 -39.40 18.82
C PHE A 371 19.05 -39.37 19.84
N GLY A 372 20.10 -38.60 19.59
CA GLY A 372 21.27 -38.45 20.46
C GLY A 372 22.50 -37.93 19.71
N GLU A 373 23.64 -37.94 20.38
CA GLU A 373 24.87 -37.33 19.84
C GLU A 373 25.40 -38.03 18.58
N LYS A 374 25.36 -39.37 18.53
CA LYS A 374 25.83 -40.13 17.37
C LYS A 374 24.99 -39.88 16.13
N GLU A 375 23.68 -39.98 16.28
CA GLU A 375 22.72 -39.75 15.21
C GLU A 375 22.76 -38.31 14.73
N THR A 376 22.92 -37.37 15.65
CA THR A 376 23.10 -35.96 15.32
C THR A 376 24.38 -35.74 14.52
N ALA A 377 25.49 -36.30 14.91
CA ALA A 377 26.76 -36.19 14.18
C ALA A 377 26.68 -36.76 12.76
N TYR A 378 25.92 -37.83 12.55
CA TYR A 378 25.62 -38.39 11.23
C TYR A 378 24.73 -37.48 10.40
N CYS A 379 23.67 -36.90 11.00
CA CYS A 379 22.69 -36.09 10.29
C CYS A 379 23.19 -34.68 9.92
N LEU A 380 24.06 -34.06 10.76
CA LEU A 380 24.47 -32.67 10.56
C LEU A 380 25.10 -32.36 9.19
N PRO A 381 25.99 -33.21 8.62
CA PRO A 381 26.49 -33.00 7.26
C PRO A 381 25.38 -33.02 6.20
N ILE A 382 24.35 -33.87 6.37
CA ILE A 382 23.22 -34.00 5.46
C ILE A 382 22.29 -32.79 5.56
N VAL A 383 22.03 -32.33 6.77
CA VAL A 383 21.30 -31.07 7.02
C VAL A 383 22.01 -29.90 6.34
N ALA A 384 23.36 -29.85 6.45
CA ALA A 384 24.13 -28.78 5.79
C ALA A 384 24.07 -28.89 4.28
N ALA A 385 24.11 -30.08 3.70
CA ALA A 385 23.97 -30.30 2.26
C ALA A 385 22.56 -29.92 1.76
N ALA A 386 21.51 -30.32 2.48
CA ALA A 386 20.14 -29.96 2.18
C ALA A 386 19.95 -28.42 2.17
N ARG A 387 20.48 -27.71 3.17
CA ARG A 387 20.44 -26.25 3.22
C ARG A 387 21.21 -25.60 2.07
N LYS A 388 22.36 -26.15 1.68
CA LYS A 388 23.11 -25.67 0.49
C LYS A 388 22.33 -25.84 -0.81
N ALA A 389 21.48 -26.87 -0.88
CA ALA A 389 20.57 -27.11 -2.01
C ALA A 389 19.28 -26.25 -1.95
N GLY A 390 19.14 -25.35 -0.97
CA GLY A 390 17.98 -24.47 -0.84
C GLY A 390 16.80 -25.08 -0.07
N ILE A 391 16.94 -26.29 0.48
CA ILE A 391 15.87 -26.97 1.23
C ILE A 391 15.81 -26.40 2.65
N ARG A 392 14.68 -25.84 3.05
CA ARG A 392 14.48 -25.29 4.41
C ARG A 392 14.41 -26.43 5.42
N THR A 393 15.55 -26.70 6.07
CA THR A 393 15.78 -27.87 6.90
C THR A 393 16.11 -27.49 8.33
N GLU A 394 15.42 -28.11 9.28
CA GLU A 394 15.73 -28.04 10.71
C GLU A 394 16.30 -29.37 11.21
N MET A 395 17.18 -29.29 12.21
CA MET A 395 17.52 -30.41 13.11
C MET A 395 16.87 -30.11 14.45
N PHE A 396 16.08 -31.06 15.02
CA PHE A 396 15.48 -30.83 16.33
C PHE A 396 16.62 -30.65 17.38
N PRO A 397 16.62 -29.55 18.14
CA PRO A 397 17.81 -29.17 18.91
C PRO A 397 18.12 -30.11 20.07
N ASP A 398 17.09 -30.60 20.76
CA ASP A 398 17.25 -31.40 21.99
C ASP A 398 17.02 -32.87 21.71
N LYS A 399 17.79 -33.76 22.46
CA LYS A 399 17.39 -35.13 22.55
C LYS A 399 16.06 -35.24 23.28
N ALA A 400 15.03 -35.68 22.59
CA ALA A 400 13.67 -35.78 23.11
C ALA A 400 12.96 -37.04 22.59
N LYS A 401 11.92 -37.48 23.30
CA LYS A 401 11.09 -38.58 22.83
C LYS A 401 10.54 -38.28 21.42
N MET A 402 10.56 -39.27 20.52
CA MET A 402 10.07 -39.13 19.13
C MET A 402 8.68 -38.47 19.06
N LYS A 403 7.77 -38.85 19.96
CA LYS A 403 6.41 -38.27 20.01
C LYS A 403 6.45 -36.75 20.15
N LYS A 404 7.34 -36.15 20.95
CA LYS A 404 7.47 -34.71 21.12
C LYS A 404 7.94 -34.03 19.82
N GLN A 405 8.92 -34.62 19.17
CA GLN A 405 9.49 -34.10 17.93
C GLN A 405 8.50 -34.22 16.76
N MET A 406 7.75 -35.34 16.68
CA MET A 406 6.67 -35.50 15.71
C MET A 406 5.51 -34.50 15.94
N SER A 407 5.15 -34.25 17.19
CA SER A 407 4.16 -33.22 17.53
C SER A 407 4.61 -31.81 17.12
N TYR A 408 5.90 -31.53 17.26
CA TYR A 408 6.48 -30.26 16.77
C TYR A 408 6.40 -30.16 15.23
N ALA A 409 6.75 -31.23 14.51
CA ALA A 409 6.63 -31.28 13.05
C ALA A 409 5.18 -31.01 12.59
N ASN A 410 4.21 -31.67 13.24
CA ASN A 410 2.77 -31.46 12.95
C ASN A 410 2.32 -30.03 13.26
N ALA A 411 2.72 -29.48 14.40
CA ALA A 411 2.32 -28.12 14.80
C ALA A 411 2.89 -27.04 13.88
N LYS A 412 4.02 -27.31 13.24
CA LYS A 412 4.66 -26.44 12.24
C LYS A 412 4.28 -26.77 10.80
N ASN A 413 3.40 -27.73 10.56
CA ASN A 413 3.02 -28.19 9.22
C ASN A 413 4.24 -28.58 8.36
N ILE A 414 5.27 -29.21 8.97
CA ILE A 414 6.46 -29.67 8.26
C ILE A 414 6.09 -30.87 7.39
N GLY A 415 6.37 -30.77 6.08
CA GLY A 415 5.95 -31.80 5.12
C GLY A 415 6.67 -33.13 5.26
N PHE A 416 7.95 -33.11 5.64
CA PHE A 416 8.79 -34.30 5.75
C PHE A 416 9.58 -34.36 7.03
N VAL A 417 9.72 -35.58 7.58
CA VAL A 417 10.55 -35.84 8.75
C VAL A 417 11.58 -36.93 8.40
N ALA A 418 12.83 -36.63 8.67
CA ALA A 418 13.99 -37.53 8.45
C ALA A 418 14.40 -38.19 9.77
N LEU A 419 14.53 -39.51 9.76
CA LEU A 419 14.93 -40.33 10.90
C LEU A 419 16.19 -41.11 10.52
N ALA A 420 17.22 -41.06 11.38
CA ALA A 420 18.40 -41.87 11.26
C ALA A 420 18.68 -42.54 12.61
N GLY A 421 18.39 -43.78 12.73
CA GLY A 421 18.78 -44.63 13.85
C GLY A 421 20.05 -45.45 13.53
N GLU A 422 20.39 -46.41 14.39
CA GLU A 422 21.59 -47.22 14.18
C GLU A 422 21.56 -48.00 12.87
N THR A 423 20.41 -48.53 12.46
CA THR A 423 20.25 -49.28 11.22
C THR A 423 20.47 -48.42 9.99
N GLU A 424 19.83 -47.25 9.97
CA GLU A 424 19.96 -46.30 8.86
C GLU A 424 21.41 -45.80 8.72
N MET A 425 22.09 -45.54 9.84
CA MET A 425 23.48 -45.10 9.84
C MET A 425 24.42 -46.20 9.31
N GLN A 426 24.18 -47.49 9.63
CA GLN A 426 24.96 -48.59 9.10
C GLN A 426 24.80 -48.78 7.61
N GLU A 427 23.60 -48.50 7.07
CA GLU A 427 23.29 -48.56 5.63
C GLU A 427 23.68 -47.30 4.88
N GLY A 428 24.07 -46.22 5.56
CA GLY A 428 24.35 -44.94 4.95
C GLY A 428 23.10 -44.25 4.43
N LYS A 429 21.94 -44.54 5.02
CA LYS A 429 20.61 -44.06 4.57
C LYS A 429 19.86 -43.32 5.66
N ILE A 430 18.66 -42.88 5.33
CA ILE A 430 17.75 -42.14 6.21
C ILE A 430 16.32 -42.62 5.91
N THR A 431 15.52 -42.84 6.93
CA THR A 431 14.09 -43.04 6.78
C THR A 431 13.42 -41.70 6.62
N LEU A 432 12.88 -41.39 5.44
CA LEU A 432 12.12 -40.19 5.14
C LEU A 432 10.62 -40.46 5.27
N LYS A 433 9.97 -39.71 6.16
CA LYS A 433 8.52 -39.83 6.39
C LYS A 433 7.79 -38.64 5.80
N ASN A 434 6.82 -38.88 4.92
CA ASN A 434 5.85 -37.89 4.47
C ASN A 434 4.80 -37.70 5.58
N MET A 435 4.65 -36.47 6.09
CA MET A 435 3.77 -36.19 7.22
C MET A 435 2.29 -36.13 6.82
N SER A 436 1.98 -35.89 5.55
CA SER A 436 0.59 -35.84 5.03
C SER A 436 0.03 -37.23 4.73
N THR A 437 0.83 -38.11 4.09
CA THR A 437 0.39 -39.46 3.71
C THR A 437 0.72 -40.51 4.78
N GLY A 438 1.71 -40.24 5.63
CA GLY A 438 2.25 -41.18 6.61
C GLY A 438 3.21 -42.20 6.02
N GLU A 439 3.44 -42.22 4.71
CA GLU A 439 4.38 -43.12 4.04
C GLU A 439 5.81 -42.89 4.48
N GLN A 440 6.56 -43.97 4.54
CA GLN A 440 7.97 -43.97 4.91
C GLN A 440 8.79 -44.71 3.86
N GLU A 441 9.92 -44.16 3.52
CA GLU A 441 10.86 -44.78 2.58
C GLU A 441 12.29 -44.63 3.09
N LEU A 442 13.14 -45.60 2.74
CA LEU A 442 14.56 -45.57 3.08
C LEU A 442 15.33 -45.02 1.89
N VAL A 443 15.91 -43.81 2.05
CA VAL A 443 16.55 -43.03 1.00
C VAL A 443 18.00 -42.69 1.34
N THR A 444 18.82 -42.44 0.35
CA THR A 444 20.14 -41.88 0.49
C THR A 444 20.11 -40.38 0.74
N PRO A 445 21.16 -39.76 1.30
CA PRO A 445 21.25 -38.31 1.43
C PRO A 445 21.11 -37.55 0.11
N GLU A 446 21.59 -38.13 -0.99
CA GLU A 446 21.47 -37.54 -2.34
C GLU A 446 20.02 -37.53 -2.86
N GLU A 447 19.31 -38.65 -2.61
CA GLU A 447 17.90 -38.74 -2.98
C GLU A 447 17.02 -37.77 -2.21
N ILE A 448 17.36 -37.43 -0.95
CA ILE A 448 16.67 -36.35 -0.22
C ILE A 448 16.86 -35.01 -0.93
N ILE A 449 18.11 -34.68 -1.30
CA ILE A 449 18.44 -33.42 -1.92
C ILE A 449 17.72 -33.26 -3.29
N ASN A 450 17.57 -34.31 -4.05
CA ASN A 450 16.95 -34.31 -5.37
C ASN A 450 15.41 -34.30 -5.33
N ARG A 451 14.81 -34.52 -4.16
CA ARG A 451 13.35 -34.57 -4.00
C ARG A 451 12.67 -33.21 -3.87
N PHE A 452 13.36 -32.22 -3.35
CA PHE A 452 12.86 -30.88 -3.07
C PHE A 452 13.32 -29.86 -4.11
#